data_4b2a20e101cd0290f4739cbe8480be72
#
_entry.id   4b2a20e101cd0290f4739cbe8480be72
#
_cell.length_a   1.000
_cell.length_b   1.000
_cell.length_c   1.000
_cell.angle_alpha   90.00
_cell.angle_beta   90.00
_cell.angle_gamma   90.00
#
_symmetry.space_group_name_H-M   'P 1'
#
loop_
_entity.id
_entity.type
_entity.pdbx_description
1 polymer ?
#
loop_
_entity_poly.entity_id
_entity_poly.type
_entity_poly.pdbx_seq_one_letter_code
_entity_poly.pdbx_strand_id
1 'polypeptide(L)'
;MAAETAKHVRVSADIQMLGTELLLYESMNGFFPPTNQGLQALVTEPTVEPRPQRWYQLTKEVPKDPWGNDYVYRSPGLKNVNGYDLFSTGPDRQPDTADDIWANDR
;
A
#
# COMPACT_ATOMS: atom_id res chain seq x y z
N MET A 1 19.51 11.58 -11.90
CA MET A 1 20.46 11.30 -10.82
C MET A 1 20.25 9.88 -10.27
N ALA A 2 21.36 9.21 -9.96
CA ALA A 2 21.28 7.81 -9.50
C ALA A 2 20.47 7.65 -8.20
N ALA A 3 20.58 8.61 -7.26
CA ALA A 3 19.86 8.56 -6.00
C ALA A 3 18.34 8.60 -6.20
N GLU A 4 17.85 9.44 -7.13
CA GLU A 4 16.43 9.53 -7.41
C GLU A 4 15.94 8.27 -8.11
N THR A 5 16.74 7.71 -9.03
CA THR A 5 16.39 6.45 -9.68
C THR A 5 16.28 5.32 -8.66
N ALA A 6 17.23 5.24 -7.71
CA ALA A 6 17.21 4.22 -6.67
C ALA A 6 15.97 4.34 -5.78
N LYS A 7 15.56 5.57 -5.45
CA LYS A 7 14.34 5.79 -4.66
C LYS A 7 13.09 5.31 -5.39
N HIS A 8 12.99 5.60 -6.68
CA HIS A 8 11.86 5.13 -7.49
C HIS A 8 11.83 3.60 -7.59
N VAL A 9 12.99 2.98 -7.75
CA VAL A 9 13.09 1.51 -7.78
C VAL A 9 12.60 0.91 -6.45
N ARG A 10 13.00 1.50 -5.33
CA ARG A 10 12.57 1.02 -4.03
C ARG A 10 11.06 1.18 -3.83
N VAL A 11 10.49 2.31 -4.25
CA VAL A 11 9.03 2.51 -4.20
C VAL A 11 8.32 1.41 -4.99
N SER A 12 8.77 1.15 -6.20
CA SER A 12 8.18 0.14 -7.05
C SER A 12 8.24 -1.24 -6.40
N ALA A 13 9.39 -1.58 -5.81
CA ALA A 13 9.56 -2.87 -5.13
C ALA A 13 8.64 -2.99 -3.91
N ASP A 14 8.55 -1.94 -3.10
CA ASP A 14 7.68 -1.93 -1.92
C ASP A 14 6.21 -2.08 -2.32
N ILE A 15 5.77 -1.36 -3.34
CA ILE A 15 4.38 -1.42 -3.79
C ILE A 15 4.06 -2.81 -4.36
N GLN A 16 4.99 -3.41 -5.10
CA GLN A 16 4.79 -4.76 -5.61
C GLN A 16 4.69 -5.78 -4.49
N MET A 17 5.54 -5.67 -3.48
CA MET A 17 5.51 -6.54 -2.31
C MET A 17 4.19 -6.39 -1.55
N LEU A 18 3.81 -5.16 -1.24
CA LEU A 18 2.56 -4.88 -0.53
C LEU A 18 1.36 -5.32 -1.36
N GLY A 19 1.42 -5.12 -2.69
CA GLY A 19 0.35 -5.54 -3.59
C GLY A 19 0.15 -7.05 -3.58
N THR A 20 1.24 -7.82 -3.54
CA THR A 20 1.16 -9.28 -3.42
C THR A 20 0.50 -9.68 -2.11
N GLU A 21 0.89 -9.02 -1.01
CA GLU A 21 0.32 -9.31 0.30
C GLU A 21 -1.15 -8.92 0.37
N LEU A 22 -1.53 -7.79 -0.23
CA LEU A 22 -2.93 -7.39 -0.31
C LEU A 22 -3.76 -8.40 -1.12
N LEU A 23 -3.20 -8.92 -2.20
CA LEU A 23 -3.88 -9.92 -3.00
C LEU A 23 -4.06 -11.22 -2.23
N LEU A 24 -3.07 -11.62 -1.45
CA LEU A 24 -3.20 -12.78 -0.57
C LEU A 24 -4.28 -12.54 0.48
N TYR A 25 -4.32 -11.36 1.08
CA TYR A 25 -5.35 -11.01 2.05
C TYR A 25 -6.75 -11.15 1.44
N GLU A 26 -6.95 -10.58 0.26
CA GLU A 26 -8.22 -10.64 -0.44
C GLU A 26 -8.58 -12.08 -0.82
N SER A 27 -7.60 -12.85 -1.25
CA SER A 27 -7.80 -14.25 -1.60
C SER A 27 -8.26 -15.08 -0.40
N MET A 28 -7.72 -14.79 0.79
CA MET A 28 -8.06 -15.53 2.00
C MET A 28 -9.35 -15.05 2.66
N ASN A 29 -9.69 -13.78 2.53
CA ASN A 29 -10.77 -13.17 3.29
C ASN A 29 -11.92 -12.62 2.44
N GLY A 30 -11.76 -12.57 1.12
CA GLY A 30 -12.81 -12.16 0.21
C GLY A 30 -12.93 -10.66 0.00
N PHE A 31 -12.05 -9.86 0.61
CA PHE A 31 -12.05 -8.40 0.46
C PHE A 31 -10.66 -7.86 0.76
N PHE A 32 -10.35 -6.69 0.21
CA PHE A 32 -9.15 -5.94 0.60
C PHE A 32 -9.43 -5.18 1.90
N PRO A 33 -8.42 -4.95 2.76
CA PRO A 33 -8.65 -4.12 3.94
C PRO A 33 -9.20 -2.76 3.52
N PRO A 34 -10.26 -2.26 4.18
CA PRO A 34 -10.74 -0.92 3.86
C PRO A 34 -9.77 0.16 4.31
N THR A 35 -9.92 1.37 3.80
CA THR A 35 -9.03 2.49 4.06
C THR A 35 -8.79 2.71 5.55
N ASN A 36 -9.84 2.60 6.37
CA ASN A 36 -9.73 2.87 7.81
C ASN A 36 -8.91 1.81 8.55
N GLN A 37 -8.78 0.60 8.01
CA GLN A 37 -7.90 -0.42 8.55
C GLN A 37 -6.49 -0.30 7.96
N GLY A 38 -6.41 0.07 6.71
CA GLY A 38 -5.16 0.40 6.04
C GLY A 38 -4.22 -0.79 5.88
N LEU A 39 -2.98 -0.48 5.55
CA LEU A 39 -1.93 -1.48 5.38
C LEU A 39 -1.56 -2.16 6.70
N GLN A 40 -1.90 -1.55 7.82
CA GLN A 40 -1.65 -2.15 9.14
C GLN A 40 -2.39 -3.48 9.29
N ALA A 41 -3.46 -3.71 8.53
CA ALA A 41 -4.17 -4.98 8.54
C ALA A 41 -3.30 -6.15 8.06
N LEU A 42 -2.20 -5.87 7.36
CA LEU A 42 -1.24 -6.89 6.95
C LEU A 42 -0.30 -7.30 8.09
N VAL A 43 -0.18 -6.45 9.10
CA VAL A 43 0.74 -6.63 10.23
C VAL A 43 0.03 -7.14 11.47
N THR A 44 -1.15 -6.57 11.77
CA THR A 44 -1.91 -6.83 12.99
C THR A 44 -3.35 -7.14 12.61
N GLU A 45 -3.92 -8.13 13.27
CA GLU A 45 -5.30 -8.53 12.99
C GLU A 45 -6.27 -7.39 13.32
N PRO A 46 -7.09 -6.95 12.34
CA PRO A 46 -8.09 -5.91 12.61
C PRO A 46 -9.11 -6.37 13.63
N THR A 47 -9.47 -5.46 14.53
CA THR A 47 -10.46 -5.73 15.58
C THR A 47 -11.81 -5.06 15.31
N VAL A 48 -11.91 -4.29 14.20
CA VAL A 48 -13.13 -3.62 13.77
C VAL A 48 -13.63 -4.25 12.48
N GLU A 49 -14.93 -4.08 12.21
CA GLU A 49 -15.53 -4.64 11.00
C GLU A 49 -15.07 -3.88 9.74
N PRO A 50 -14.92 -4.56 8.61
CA PRO A 50 -15.08 -6.01 8.43
C PRO A 50 -13.87 -6.77 8.97
N ARG A 51 -14.15 -7.80 9.79
CA ARG A 51 -13.08 -8.62 10.36
C ARG A 51 -12.71 -9.74 9.39
N PRO A 52 -11.40 -9.96 9.17
CA PRO A 52 -10.97 -11.10 8.38
C PRO A 52 -11.24 -12.41 9.13
N GLN A 53 -11.72 -13.43 8.41
CA GLN A 53 -12.01 -14.73 9.00
C GLN A 53 -10.78 -15.63 9.02
N ARG A 54 -9.82 -15.38 8.13
CA ARG A 54 -8.60 -16.18 8.00
C ARG A 54 -7.40 -15.25 8.00
N TRP A 55 -7.19 -14.59 9.13
CA TRP A 55 -6.10 -13.63 9.22
C TRP A 55 -4.78 -14.32 9.52
N TYR A 56 -3.75 -13.92 8.80
CA TYR A 56 -2.35 -14.28 9.06
C TYR A 56 -1.53 -13.01 8.94
N GLN A 57 -0.46 -12.91 9.74
CA GLN A 57 0.48 -11.83 9.56
C GLN A 57 1.22 -12.02 8.24
N LEU A 58 1.00 -11.10 7.31
CA LEU A 58 1.59 -11.19 5.97
C LEU A 58 2.89 -10.40 5.86
N THR A 59 3.09 -9.43 6.73
CA THR A 59 4.36 -8.70 6.81
C THR A 59 4.62 -8.31 8.27
N LYS A 60 5.88 -8.13 8.62
CA LYS A 60 6.26 -7.76 10.00
C LYS A 60 5.97 -6.31 10.30
N GLU A 61 6.17 -5.45 9.31
CA GLU A 61 5.90 -4.02 9.45
C GLU A 61 5.68 -3.43 8.06
N VAL A 62 4.92 -2.33 8.00
CA VAL A 62 4.72 -1.60 6.76
C VAL A 62 5.93 -0.69 6.56
N PRO A 63 6.63 -0.78 5.42
CA PRO A 63 7.78 0.08 5.18
C PRO A 63 7.37 1.53 4.96
N LYS A 64 8.26 2.44 5.29
CA LYS A 64 8.15 3.83 4.90
C LYS A 64 8.73 4.00 3.50
N ASP A 65 8.25 5.00 2.78
CA ASP A 65 8.84 5.30 1.49
C ASP A 65 10.24 5.91 1.67
N PRO A 66 11.00 6.10 0.58
CA PRO A 66 12.38 6.61 0.71
C PRO A 66 12.50 8.02 1.27
N TRP A 67 11.41 8.77 1.33
CA TRP A 67 11.38 10.12 1.91
C TRP A 67 10.87 10.10 3.34
N GLY A 68 10.64 8.90 3.91
CA GLY A 68 10.25 8.74 5.31
C GLY A 68 8.76 8.88 5.58
N ASN A 69 7.93 8.86 4.55
CA ASN A 69 6.48 9.00 4.68
C ASN A 69 5.81 7.65 4.55
N ASP A 70 4.59 7.54 5.09
CA ASP A 70 3.78 6.36 4.88
C ASP A 70 3.33 6.29 3.43
N TYR A 71 3.24 5.06 2.89
CA TYR A 71 2.57 4.86 1.61
C TYR A 71 1.08 5.19 1.77
N VAL A 72 0.50 5.81 0.76
CA VAL A 72 -0.93 6.09 0.75
C VAL A 72 -1.67 4.86 0.25
N TYR A 73 -2.68 4.44 0.99
CA TYR A 73 -3.51 3.29 0.66
C TYR A 73 -4.98 3.68 0.81
N ARG A 74 -5.77 3.36 -0.21
CA ARG A 74 -7.21 3.63 -0.22
C ARG A 74 -7.93 2.41 -0.79
N SER A 75 -8.95 1.94 -0.10
CA SER A 75 -9.81 0.87 -0.63
C SER A 75 -11.25 1.12 -0.21
N PRO A 76 -12.17 1.26 -1.16
CA PRO A 76 -11.93 1.25 -2.61
C PRO A 76 -11.08 2.44 -3.04
N GLY A 77 -10.35 2.27 -4.14
CA GLY A 77 -9.50 3.34 -4.66
C GLY A 77 -10.29 4.43 -5.35
N LEU A 78 -9.70 5.62 -5.44
CA LEU A 78 -10.25 6.69 -6.26
C LEU A 78 -9.89 6.48 -7.72
N LYS A 79 -8.68 6.00 -7.99
CA LYS A 79 -8.21 5.67 -9.32
C LYS A 79 -8.61 4.25 -9.71
N ASN A 80 -8.48 3.31 -8.79
CA ASN A 80 -8.81 1.89 -9.00
C ASN A 80 -10.05 1.53 -8.19
N VAL A 81 -11.21 1.94 -8.67
CA VAL A 81 -12.46 1.90 -7.93
C VAL A 81 -12.91 0.48 -7.56
N ASN A 82 -12.46 -0.54 -8.30
CA ASN A 82 -12.80 -1.93 -8.02
C ASN A 82 -11.73 -2.66 -7.19
N GLY A 83 -10.77 -1.95 -6.68
CA GLY A 83 -9.68 -2.50 -5.91
C GLY A 83 -9.15 -1.51 -4.90
N TYR A 84 -7.88 -1.15 -5.03
CA TYR A 84 -7.25 -0.20 -4.12
C TYR A 84 -6.27 0.70 -4.87
N ASP A 85 -6.00 1.85 -4.25
CA ASP A 85 -4.90 2.73 -4.66
C ASP A 85 -3.75 2.56 -3.67
N LEU A 86 -2.52 2.51 -4.18
CA LEU A 86 -1.33 2.39 -3.34
C LEU A 86 -0.19 3.13 -4.04
N PHE A 87 0.35 4.14 -3.38
CA PHE A 87 1.40 4.97 -3.98
C PHE A 87 2.21 5.69 -2.91
N SER A 88 3.39 6.19 -3.31
CA SER A 88 4.20 7.10 -2.50
C SER A 88 3.87 8.52 -2.90
N THR A 89 3.79 9.42 -1.93
CA THR A 89 3.59 10.85 -2.21
C THR A 89 4.84 11.51 -2.80
N GLY A 90 5.97 10.81 -2.78
CA GLY A 90 7.20 11.37 -3.33
C GLY A 90 7.79 12.47 -2.47
N PRO A 91 8.69 13.28 -3.05
CA PRO A 91 9.40 14.29 -2.27
C PRO A 91 8.51 15.44 -1.76
N ASP A 92 7.35 15.72 -2.39
CA ASP A 92 6.51 16.83 -1.93
C ASP A 92 5.62 16.46 -0.73
N ARG A 93 5.50 15.17 -0.41
CA ARG A 93 4.73 14.68 0.74
C ARG A 93 3.24 15.00 0.67
N GLN A 94 2.72 15.31 -0.52
CA GLN A 94 1.32 15.65 -0.71
C GLN A 94 0.67 14.62 -1.64
N PRO A 95 -0.45 14.00 -1.23
CA PRO A 95 -1.14 13.06 -2.10
C PRO A 95 -1.84 13.80 -3.24
N ASP A 96 -2.08 13.06 -4.32
CA ASP A 96 -2.83 13.53 -5.47
C ASP A 96 -2.13 14.67 -6.20
N THR A 97 -0.79 14.61 -6.30
CA THR A 97 0.04 15.57 -7.02
C THR A 97 0.85 14.85 -8.10
N ALA A 98 1.56 15.64 -8.90
CA ALA A 98 2.43 15.08 -9.94
C ALA A 98 3.60 14.27 -9.38
N ASP A 99 3.95 14.48 -8.10
CA ASP A 99 5.04 13.76 -7.45
C ASP A 99 4.66 12.34 -7.01
N ASP A 100 3.39 11.97 -7.05
CA ASP A 100 2.94 10.65 -6.62
C ASP A 100 3.57 9.57 -7.49
N ILE A 101 4.05 8.51 -6.83
CA ILE A 101 4.74 7.41 -7.51
C ILE A 101 3.95 6.12 -7.31
N TRP A 102 3.43 5.61 -8.41
CA TRP A 102 2.67 4.35 -8.46
C TRP A 102 3.57 3.23 -8.97
N ALA A 103 3.19 1.98 -8.70
CA ALA A 103 4.02 0.83 -9.06
C ALA A 103 4.36 0.77 -10.55
N ASN A 104 3.44 1.21 -11.40
CA ASN A 104 3.59 1.12 -12.84
C ASN A 104 4.11 2.40 -13.48
N ASP A 105 4.46 3.38 -12.68
CA ASP A 105 5.00 4.64 -13.20
C ASP A 105 6.45 4.45 -13.63
N ARG A 106 6.76 4.95 -14.79
CA ARG A 106 8.08 4.79 -15.41
C ARG A 106 8.60 6.09 -15.98
#